data_aaa9e206a66f237c867d886ccef37080
#
_entry.id   aaa9e206a66f237c867d886ccef37080
#
_cell.length_a   1.000
_cell.length_b   1.000
_cell.length_c   1.000
_cell.angle_alpha   90.00
_cell.angle_beta   90.00
_cell.angle_gamma   90.00
#
_symmetry.space_group_name_H-M   'P 1'
#
loop_
_entity.id
_entity.type
_entity.pdbx_description
1 polymer ?
#
loop_
_entity_poly.entity_id
_entity_poly.type
_entity_poly.pdbx_seq_one_letter_code
_entity_poly.pdbx_strand_id
1 'polypeptide(L)'
;MNVYSTLLAVGQIGEVTAKNLNWIGKLLIKLFTSVGSVGIAVVIFTLIVKAIVLPLDIFSRASTKKNEFVMKRMKPQLDKLKKQYANNPKLYQAKLSAVYKKEGYSMLGMCLPTLVSLIFFWVVFSAFRAYSSYAVAVDFNKSVQAYNQVVEAQQDSGLSDEEIKDLAATAAAASYKENMSGFIWVKNIWVADTSFKKAVPSKSEFESLTGAKIDETDYNNLTAKMDKKQVNGYFILPVLCMVLSFLSQWLMQRMQKTQNEVQAMDGQAATMKMMNVIMPIMFGIFALSYSSAFTVYMIVSSLYSTLSTLLLNWIMTKVMEKKYGNQQAEKTVVNR
;
A
#
# COMPACT_ATOMS: atom_id res chain seq x y z
N MET A 1 -38.35 11.15 -24.35
CA MET A 1 -37.74 10.46 -23.20
C MET A 1 -37.07 11.54 -22.37
N ASN A 2 -37.64 11.86 -21.19
CA ASN A 2 -37.27 13.04 -20.42
C ASN A 2 -35.80 13.00 -20.01
N VAL A 3 -34.99 13.94 -20.47
CA VAL A 3 -33.57 14.17 -20.11
C VAL A 3 -33.42 14.38 -18.58
N TYR A 4 -34.52 14.66 -17.91
CA TYR A 4 -34.60 15.08 -16.51
C TYR A 4 -34.61 13.96 -15.47
N SER A 5 -34.86 12.70 -15.85
CA SER A 5 -35.09 11.65 -14.84
C SER A 5 -33.87 10.75 -14.53
N THR A 6 -32.89 10.72 -15.41
CA THR A 6 -31.83 9.70 -15.36
C THR A 6 -30.57 10.15 -14.65
N LEU A 7 -30.22 11.43 -14.73
CA LEU A 7 -29.04 11.99 -14.05
C LEU A 7 -29.20 12.14 -12.53
N LEU A 8 -30.43 12.13 -12.02
CA LEU A 8 -30.73 12.14 -10.57
C LEU A 8 -30.24 10.86 -9.87
N ALA A 9 -30.21 9.72 -10.57
CA ALA A 9 -29.73 8.46 -9.99
C ALA A 9 -28.22 8.49 -9.65
N VAL A 10 -27.43 9.27 -10.39
CA VAL A 10 -25.99 9.41 -10.15
C VAL A 10 -25.69 10.25 -8.89
N GLY A 11 -26.58 11.19 -8.53
CA GLY A 11 -26.44 12.02 -7.31
C GLY A 11 -26.43 11.22 -6.00
N GLN A 12 -27.01 10.02 -5.98
CA GLN A 12 -27.04 9.16 -4.79
C GLN A 12 -25.78 8.31 -4.60
N ILE A 13 -24.91 8.19 -5.61
CA ILE A 13 -23.72 7.32 -5.59
C ILE A 13 -22.72 7.79 -4.51
N GLY A 14 -22.54 9.10 -4.34
CA GLY A 14 -21.62 9.66 -3.34
C GLY A 14 -22.04 9.35 -1.90
N GLU A 15 -23.33 9.34 -1.61
CA GLU A 15 -23.85 9.01 -0.26
C GLU A 15 -23.70 7.51 0.06
N VAL A 16 -23.93 6.64 -0.90
CA VAL A 16 -23.80 5.20 -0.73
C VAL A 16 -22.34 4.83 -0.47
N THR A 17 -21.39 5.41 -1.19
CA THR A 17 -19.97 5.14 -1.00
C THR A 17 -19.45 5.70 0.33
N ALA A 18 -19.96 6.82 0.81
CA ALA A 18 -19.59 7.38 2.12
C ALA A 18 -20.03 6.50 3.29
N LYS A 19 -21.20 5.86 3.20
CA LYS A 19 -21.69 4.92 4.23
C LYS A 19 -20.81 3.67 4.35
N ASN A 20 -20.15 3.26 3.26
CA ASN A 20 -19.28 2.09 3.23
C ASN A 20 -17.85 2.36 3.72
N LEU A 21 -17.50 3.61 4.04
CA LEU A 21 -16.19 3.96 4.57
C LEU A 21 -16.03 3.48 6.02
N ASN A 22 -14.98 2.69 6.27
CA ASN A 22 -14.58 2.33 7.62
C ASN A 22 -14.03 3.59 8.36
N TRP A 23 -13.72 3.43 9.65
CA TRP A 23 -13.23 4.55 10.48
C TRP A 23 -11.96 5.20 9.93
N ILE A 24 -11.07 4.42 9.26
CA ILE A 24 -9.86 4.94 8.62
C ILE A 24 -10.23 5.76 7.37
N GLY A 25 -11.18 5.30 6.57
CA GLY A 25 -11.69 6.06 5.44
C GLY A 25 -12.29 7.40 5.85
N LYS A 26 -13.01 7.45 6.98
CA LYS A 26 -13.52 8.71 7.56
C LYS A 26 -12.39 9.63 8.05
N LEU A 27 -11.33 9.06 8.62
CA LEU A 27 -10.12 9.81 8.98
C LEU A 27 -9.43 10.40 7.74
N LEU A 28 -9.37 9.64 6.65
CA LEU A 28 -8.83 10.10 5.37
C LEU A 28 -9.64 11.27 4.82
N ILE A 29 -10.99 11.24 4.87
CA ILE A 29 -11.82 12.38 4.47
C ILE A 29 -11.38 13.63 5.24
N LYS A 30 -11.36 13.55 6.58
CA LYS A 30 -11.02 14.70 7.43
C LYS A 30 -9.61 15.24 7.13
N LEU A 31 -8.65 14.36 6.91
CA LEU A 31 -7.28 14.77 6.61
C LEU A 31 -7.17 15.41 5.21
N PHE A 32 -7.79 14.81 4.21
CA PHE A 32 -7.70 15.30 2.83
C PHE A 32 -8.46 16.60 2.61
N THR A 33 -9.54 16.83 3.35
CA THR A 33 -10.25 18.12 3.33
C THR A 33 -9.50 19.23 4.09
N SER A 34 -8.62 18.88 5.04
CA SER A 34 -7.85 19.84 5.83
C SER A 34 -6.52 20.24 5.18
N VAL A 35 -6.02 19.47 4.23
CA VAL A 35 -4.74 19.70 3.54
C VAL A 35 -5.03 20.06 2.09
N GLY A 36 -4.52 21.20 1.62
CA GLY A 36 -4.81 21.72 0.28
C GLY A 36 -4.30 20.85 -0.88
N SER A 37 -3.49 19.81 -0.62
CA SER A 37 -3.02 18.85 -1.61
C SER A 37 -3.22 17.42 -1.13
N VAL A 38 -3.98 16.64 -1.89
CA VAL A 38 -4.26 15.22 -1.57
C VAL A 38 -2.97 14.40 -1.49
N GLY A 39 -2.02 14.63 -2.39
CA GLY A 39 -0.74 13.90 -2.37
C GLY A 39 0.07 14.17 -1.09
N ILE A 40 0.12 15.43 -0.63
CA ILE A 40 0.76 15.79 0.63
C ILE A 40 0.01 15.17 1.80
N ALA A 41 -1.31 15.18 1.78
CA ALA A 41 -2.13 14.54 2.81
C ALA A 41 -1.89 13.02 2.91
N VAL A 42 -1.66 12.33 1.79
CA VAL A 42 -1.24 10.91 1.77
C VAL A 42 0.11 10.73 2.45
N VAL A 43 1.08 11.61 2.20
CA VAL A 43 2.40 11.57 2.87
C VAL A 43 2.23 11.73 4.39
N ILE A 44 1.49 12.75 4.83
CA ILE A 44 1.21 13.01 6.25
C ILE A 44 0.50 11.81 6.88
N PHE A 45 -0.54 11.28 6.24
CA PHE A 45 -1.25 10.08 6.70
C PHE A 45 -0.29 8.90 6.89
N THR A 46 0.59 8.68 5.92
CA THR A 46 1.57 7.59 6.00
C THR A 46 2.50 7.75 7.21
N LEU A 47 2.98 8.95 7.46
CA LEU A 47 3.85 9.23 8.61
C LEU A 47 3.11 9.03 9.94
N ILE A 48 1.84 9.45 10.04
CA ILE A 48 1.00 9.22 11.23
C ILE A 48 0.83 7.72 11.47
N VAL A 49 0.46 6.95 10.44
CA VAL A 49 0.31 5.50 10.55
C VAL A 49 1.62 4.83 10.99
N LYS A 50 2.75 5.26 10.42
CA LYS A 50 4.08 4.75 10.79
C LYS A 50 4.47 5.12 12.23
N ALA A 51 4.11 6.29 12.70
CA ALA A 51 4.32 6.69 14.10
C ALA A 51 3.51 5.82 15.08
N ILE A 52 2.26 5.50 14.74
CA ILE A 52 1.41 4.60 15.54
C ILE A 52 1.99 3.18 15.60
N VAL A 53 2.55 2.70 14.49
CA VAL A 53 3.11 1.34 14.37
C VAL A 53 4.54 1.26 14.92
N LEU A 54 5.23 2.38 15.13
CA LEU A 54 6.62 2.44 15.55
C LEU A 54 6.96 1.61 16.81
N PRO A 55 6.18 1.60 17.90
CA PRO A 55 6.47 0.76 19.06
C PRO A 55 6.52 -0.72 18.70
N LEU A 56 5.63 -1.17 17.82
CA LEU A 56 5.59 -2.54 17.34
C LEU A 56 6.80 -2.86 16.45
N ASP A 57 7.22 -1.92 15.60
CA ASP A 57 8.43 -2.03 14.78
C ASP A 57 9.68 -2.16 15.67
N ILE A 58 9.78 -1.39 16.75
CA ILE A 58 10.89 -1.47 17.70
C ILE A 58 10.93 -2.84 18.37
N PHE A 59 9.79 -3.30 18.88
CA PHE A 59 9.67 -4.63 19.51
C PHE A 59 10.06 -5.76 18.55
N SER A 60 9.55 -5.72 17.34
CA SER A 60 9.84 -6.65 16.26
C SER A 60 11.35 -6.73 15.97
N ARG A 61 11.99 -5.58 15.82
CA ARG A 61 13.43 -5.50 15.52
C ARG A 61 14.30 -5.94 16.69
N ALA A 62 13.90 -5.63 17.91
CA ALA A 62 14.58 -6.13 19.10
C ALA A 62 14.53 -7.66 19.17
N SER A 63 13.37 -8.26 18.88
CA SER A 63 13.20 -9.72 18.82
C SER A 63 14.04 -10.34 17.70
N THR A 64 14.04 -9.74 16.51
CA THR A 64 14.87 -10.18 15.37
C THR A 64 16.35 -10.14 15.70
N LYS A 65 16.84 -9.05 16.31
CA LYS A 65 18.24 -8.93 16.74
C LYS A 65 18.62 -9.94 17.84
N LYS A 66 17.77 -10.14 18.82
CA LYS A 66 17.97 -11.19 19.82
C LYS A 66 18.13 -12.55 19.14
N ASN A 67 17.23 -12.89 18.22
CA ASN A 67 17.30 -14.15 17.48
C ASN A 67 18.57 -14.26 16.64
N GLU A 68 19.07 -13.18 16.05
CA GLU A 68 20.34 -13.17 15.30
C GLU A 68 21.54 -13.53 16.21
N PHE A 69 21.62 -12.97 17.42
CA PHE A 69 22.68 -13.31 18.37
C PHE A 69 22.59 -14.76 18.85
N VAL A 70 21.37 -15.23 19.16
CA VAL A 70 21.13 -16.63 19.51
C VAL A 70 21.54 -17.57 18.38
N MET A 71 21.21 -17.21 17.14
CA MET A 71 21.55 -17.96 15.92
C MET A 71 23.06 -18.05 15.70
N LYS A 72 23.78 -16.93 15.85
CA LYS A 72 25.26 -16.92 15.76
C LYS A 72 25.89 -17.89 16.77
N ARG A 73 25.35 -17.96 17.97
CA ARG A 73 25.81 -18.87 19.01
C ARG A 73 25.51 -20.33 18.70
N MET A 74 24.33 -20.62 18.13
CA MET A 74 23.91 -21.98 17.79
C MET A 74 24.56 -22.53 16.52
N LYS A 75 25.02 -21.68 15.61
CA LYS A 75 25.53 -22.10 14.28
C LYS A 75 26.51 -23.27 14.34
N PRO A 76 27.54 -23.29 15.21
CA PRO A 76 28.46 -24.42 15.28
C PRO A 76 27.79 -25.76 15.70
N GLN A 77 26.75 -25.69 16.56
CA GLN A 77 25.98 -26.86 16.99
C GLN A 77 25.08 -27.35 15.85
N LEU A 78 24.46 -26.43 15.12
CA LEU A 78 23.60 -26.74 13.98
C LEU A 78 24.41 -27.38 12.84
N ASP A 79 25.61 -26.89 12.56
CA ASP A 79 26.53 -27.47 11.56
C ASP A 79 26.89 -28.88 11.90
N LYS A 80 27.19 -29.21 13.18
CA LYS A 80 27.46 -30.55 13.67
C LYS A 80 26.24 -31.47 13.51
N LEU A 81 25.05 -30.98 13.96
CA LEU A 81 23.80 -31.73 13.82
C LEU A 81 23.47 -32.07 12.38
N LYS A 82 23.67 -31.14 11.45
CA LYS A 82 23.41 -31.36 10.04
C LYS A 82 24.31 -32.45 9.46
N LYS A 83 25.59 -32.46 9.81
CA LYS A 83 26.54 -33.50 9.39
C LYS A 83 26.19 -34.85 10.02
N GLN A 84 25.84 -34.87 11.30
CA GLN A 84 25.58 -36.10 12.07
C GLN A 84 24.28 -36.80 11.65
N TYR A 85 23.26 -36.04 11.27
CA TYR A 85 21.93 -36.56 10.91
C TYR A 85 21.57 -36.34 9.43
N ALA A 86 22.56 -36.21 8.54
CA ALA A 86 22.33 -35.94 7.13
C ALA A 86 21.42 -36.98 6.45
N ASN A 87 21.49 -38.23 6.87
CA ASN A 87 20.72 -39.36 6.29
C ASN A 87 19.37 -39.59 7.02
N ASN A 88 19.06 -38.84 8.05
CA ASN A 88 17.80 -39.01 8.81
C ASN A 88 17.12 -37.65 9.07
N PRO A 89 16.35 -37.10 8.11
CA PRO A 89 15.74 -35.80 8.21
C PRO A 89 14.73 -35.67 9.37
N LYS A 90 14.03 -36.77 9.73
CA LYS A 90 13.08 -36.74 10.86
C LYS A 90 13.80 -36.54 12.19
N LEU A 91 14.91 -37.28 12.41
CA LEU A 91 15.71 -37.15 13.62
C LEU A 91 16.43 -35.80 13.68
N TYR A 92 16.92 -35.32 12.54
CA TYR A 92 17.48 -33.98 12.41
C TYR A 92 16.51 -32.90 12.90
N GLN A 93 15.26 -32.91 12.41
CA GLN A 93 14.22 -31.93 12.80
C GLN A 93 13.89 -32.02 14.30
N ALA A 94 13.80 -33.22 14.88
CA ALA A 94 13.55 -33.40 16.29
C ALA A 94 14.69 -32.81 17.15
N LYS A 95 15.95 -33.08 16.79
CA LYS A 95 17.13 -32.54 17.48
C LYS A 95 17.28 -31.03 17.30
N LEU A 96 17.01 -30.52 16.11
CA LEU A 96 16.97 -29.10 15.79
C LEU A 96 15.97 -28.35 16.69
N SER A 97 14.75 -28.86 16.79
CA SER A 97 13.69 -28.28 17.65
C SER A 97 14.11 -28.27 19.14
N ALA A 98 14.81 -29.33 19.60
CA ALA A 98 15.32 -29.37 20.96
C ALA A 98 16.41 -28.31 21.22
N VAL A 99 17.32 -28.09 20.24
CA VAL A 99 18.32 -27.02 20.34
C VAL A 99 17.68 -25.65 20.37
N TYR A 100 16.69 -25.40 19.51
CA TYR A 100 15.96 -24.11 19.47
C TYR A 100 15.28 -23.81 20.82
N LYS A 101 14.62 -24.82 21.43
CA LYS A 101 14.02 -24.67 22.74
C LYS A 101 15.05 -24.39 23.83
N LYS A 102 16.16 -25.12 23.84
CA LYS A 102 17.23 -24.97 24.84
C LYS A 102 17.87 -23.59 24.79
N GLU A 103 18.12 -23.07 23.60
CA GLU A 103 18.79 -21.78 23.38
C GLU A 103 17.83 -20.57 23.41
N GLY A 104 16.52 -20.82 23.59
CA GLY A 104 15.51 -19.75 23.65
C GLY A 104 15.26 -19.05 22.31
N TYR A 105 15.48 -19.76 21.20
CA TYR A 105 15.16 -19.28 19.87
C TYR A 105 13.65 -19.37 19.63
N SER A 106 13.04 -18.28 19.17
CA SER A 106 11.60 -18.20 18.90
C SER A 106 11.33 -18.05 17.42
N MET A 107 10.81 -19.10 16.78
CA MET A 107 10.34 -19.05 15.40
C MET A 107 9.15 -18.08 15.26
N LEU A 108 8.23 -18.07 16.24
CA LEU A 108 7.09 -17.12 16.27
C LEU A 108 7.56 -15.67 16.38
N GLY A 109 8.59 -15.38 17.17
CA GLY A 109 9.17 -14.05 17.28
C GLY A 109 9.75 -13.51 15.96
N MET A 110 9.95 -14.38 14.97
CA MET A 110 10.47 -14.04 13.65
C MET A 110 9.36 -13.81 12.62
N CYS A 111 8.31 -14.65 12.62
CA CYS A 111 7.22 -14.50 11.65
C CYS A 111 6.12 -13.52 12.12
N LEU A 112 5.94 -13.33 13.43
CA LEU A 112 4.93 -12.44 13.99
C LEU A 112 4.99 -11.01 13.43
N PRO A 113 6.18 -10.37 13.31
CA PRO A 113 6.28 -9.04 12.72
C PRO A 113 5.77 -8.96 11.30
N THR A 114 6.06 -9.98 10.50
CA THR A 114 5.61 -10.05 9.10
C THR A 114 4.10 -10.20 9.01
N LEU A 115 3.50 -11.05 9.85
CA LEU A 115 2.05 -11.22 9.92
C LEU A 115 1.33 -9.92 10.33
N VAL A 116 1.85 -9.24 11.34
CA VAL A 116 1.29 -7.95 11.78
C VAL A 116 1.40 -6.91 10.66
N SER A 117 2.56 -6.81 10.00
CA SER A 117 2.74 -5.89 8.87
C SER A 117 1.78 -6.19 7.72
N LEU A 118 1.48 -7.47 7.46
CA LEU A 118 0.53 -7.90 6.46
C LEU A 118 -0.90 -7.47 6.81
N ILE A 119 -1.31 -7.64 8.08
CA ILE A 119 -2.62 -7.18 8.56
C ILE A 119 -2.76 -5.66 8.38
N PHE A 120 -1.76 -4.89 8.81
CA PHE A 120 -1.75 -3.44 8.63
C PHE A 120 -1.80 -3.04 7.14
N PHE A 121 -1.06 -3.73 6.28
CA PHE A 121 -1.12 -3.52 4.84
C PHE A 121 -2.55 -3.67 4.31
N TRP A 122 -3.23 -4.78 4.64
CA TRP A 122 -4.60 -5.04 4.21
C TRP A 122 -5.61 -4.01 4.72
N VAL A 123 -5.45 -3.57 5.96
CA VAL A 123 -6.32 -2.55 6.57
C VAL A 123 -6.16 -1.20 5.83
N VAL A 124 -4.92 -0.76 5.62
CA VAL A 124 -4.63 0.49 4.90
C VAL A 124 -5.03 0.39 3.43
N PHE A 125 -4.73 -0.73 2.77
CA PHE A 125 -5.13 -1.00 1.40
C PHE A 125 -6.66 -0.91 1.22
N SER A 126 -7.42 -1.57 2.09
CA SER A 126 -8.88 -1.50 2.10
C SER A 126 -9.40 -0.07 2.27
N ALA A 127 -8.78 0.71 3.15
CA ALA A 127 -9.15 2.10 3.37
C ALA A 127 -8.89 2.98 2.13
N PHE A 128 -7.72 2.83 1.49
CA PHE A 128 -7.42 3.56 0.26
C PHE A 128 -8.32 3.17 -0.90
N ARG A 129 -8.63 1.86 -1.05
CA ARG A 129 -9.56 1.40 -2.07
C ARG A 129 -10.95 2.01 -1.88
N ALA A 130 -11.49 1.94 -0.66
CA ALA A 130 -12.79 2.52 -0.34
C ALA A 130 -12.81 4.04 -0.53
N TYR A 131 -11.74 4.72 -0.13
CA TYR A 131 -11.65 6.17 -0.31
C TYR A 131 -11.50 6.57 -1.78
N SER A 132 -10.70 5.85 -2.57
CA SER A 132 -10.57 6.11 -4.01
C SER A 132 -11.93 5.97 -4.72
N SER A 133 -12.71 4.94 -4.37
CA SER A 133 -14.08 4.75 -4.85
C SER A 133 -14.96 5.95 -4.50
N TYR A 134 -14.93 6.37 -3.24
CA TYR A 134 -15.68 7.54 -2.76
C TYR A 134 -15.28 8.83 -3.48
N ALA A 135 -13.99 9.10 -3.61
CA ALA A 135 -13.48 10.33 -4.23
C ALA A 135 -13.86 10.43 -5.71
N VAL A 136 -13.71 9.34 -6.47
CA VAL A 136 -14.14 9.29 -7.88
C VAL A 136 -15.66 9.53 -7.99
N ALA A 137 -16.45 8.91 -7.12
CA ALA A 137 -17.90 9.12 -7.11
C ALA A 137 -18.26 10.58 -6.80
N VAL A 138 -17.59 11.21 -5.84
CA VAL A 138 -17.80 12.63 -5.49
C VAL A 138 -17.46 13.56 -6.64
N ASP A 139 -16.33 13.34 -7.34
CA ASP A 139 -15.91 14.15 -8.48
C ASP A 139 -16.93 14.06 -9.63
N PHE A 140 -17.44 12.85 -9.91
CA PHE A 140 -18.52 12.66 -10.89
C PHE A 140 -19.84 13.29 -10.43
N ASN A 141 -20.21 13.16 -9.16
CA ASN A 141 -21.44 13.79 -8.63
C ASN A 141 -21.44 15.32 -8.77
N LYS A 142 -20.30 15.96 -8.50
CA LYS A 142 -20.16 17.40 -8.70
C LYS A 142 -20.33 17.80 -10.16
N SER A 143 -19.82 16.98 -11.06
CA SER A 143 -20.00 17.17 -12.50
C SER A 143 -21.46 17.00 -12.92
N VAL A 144 -22.18 16.02 -12.35
CA VAL A 144 -23.62 15.83 -12.58
C VAL A 144 -24.42 17.01 -12.05
N GLN A 145 -24.08 17.52 -10.86
CA GLN A 145 -24.73 18.71 -10.32
C GLN A 145 -24.55 19.94 -11.22
N ALA A 146 -23.30 20.16 -11.73
CA ALA A 146 -23.05 21.25 -12.65
C ALA A 146 -23.79 21.08 -13.99
N TYR A 147 -23.90 19.85 -14.50
CA TYR A 147 -24.70 19.53 -15.68
C TYR A 147 -26.17 19.87 -15.48
N ASN A 148 -26.78 19.37 -14.39
CA ASN A 148 -28.18 19.55 -14.07
C ASN A 148 -28.53 21.03 -13.84
N GLN A 149 -27.68 21.79 -13.15
CA GLN A 149 -27.88 23.23 -12.94
C GLN A 149 -28.01 24.00 -14.27
N VAL A 150 -27.22 23.66 -15.28
CA VAL A 150 -27.32 24.28 -16.62
C VAL A 150 -28.61 23.85 -17.31
N VAL A 151 -28.96 22.55 -17.27
CA VAL A 151 -30.20 22.04 -17.86
C VAL A 151 -31.43 22.76 -17.26
N GLU A 152 -31.48 22.88 -15.92
CA GLU A 152 -32.56 23.56 -15.23
C GLU A 152 -32.65 25.08 -15.56
N ALA A 153 -31.49 25.76 -15.59
CA ALA A 153 -31.42 27.17 -15.87
C ALA A 153 -31.79 27.55 -17.32
N GLN A 154 -31.60 26.64 -18.26
CA GLN A 154 -31.85 26.85 -19.68
C GLN A 154 -33.16 26.22 -20.18
N GLN A 155 -33.99 25.67 -19.30
CA GLN A 155 -35.24 24.98 -19.63
C GLN A 155 -36.22 25.85 -20.43
N ASP A 156 -36.30 27.15 -20.10
CA ASP A 156 -37.20 28.13 -20.71
C ASP A 156 -36.46 29.12 -21.62
N SER A 157 -35.23 28.85 -22.00
CA SER A 157 -34.37 29.79 -22.76
C SER A 157 -34.67 29.86 -24.26
N GLY A 158 -35.49 28.94 -24.79
CA GLY A 158 -35.76 28.81 -26.22
C GLY A 158 -34.63 28.16 -27.02
N LEU A 159 -33.56 27.67 -26.36
CA LEU A 159 -32.50 26.90 -26.97
C LEU A 159 -32.97 25.49 -27.31
N SER A 160 -32.36 24.88 -28.32
CA SER A 160 -32.61 23.48 -28.66
C SER A 160 -32.04 22.53 -27.58
N ASP A 161 -32.60 21.34 -27.46
CA ASP A 161 -32.13 20.29 -26.54
C ASP A 161 -30.64 19.94 -26.75
N GLU A 162 -30.13 20.05 -27.97
CA GLU A 162 -28.72 19.80 -28.29
C GLU A 162 -27.84 20.92 -27.74
N GLU A 163 -28.23 22.18 -27.90
CA GLU A 163 -27.49 23.34 -27.36
C GLU A 163 -27.44 23.31 -25.86
N ILE A 164 -28.57 22.97 -25.19
CA ILE A 164 -28.62 22.82 -23.73
C ILE A 164 -27.68 21.70 -23.25
N LYS A 165 -27.67 20.54 -23.93
CA LYS A 165 -26.76 19.42 -23.61
C LYS A 165 -25.29 19.81 -23.81
N ASP A 166 -24.95 20.57 -24.85
CA ASP A 166 -23.57 21.01 -25.11
C ASP A 166 -23.07 21.98 -24.02
N LEU A 167 -23.89 22.94 -23.61
CA LEU A 167 -23.62 23.84 -22.50
C LEU A 167 -23.48 23.09 -21.18
N ALA A 168 -24.39 22.16 -20.90
CA ALA A 168 -24.37 21.36 -19.70
C ALA A 168 -23.13 20.44 -19.62
N ALA A 169 -22.76 19.80 -20.74
CA ALA A 169 -21.54 19.00 -20.82
C ALA A 169 -20.28 19.85 -20.63
N THR A 170 -20.27 21.11 -21.09
CA THR A 170 -19.17 22.04 -20.89
C THR A 170 -19.03 22.39 -19.39
N ALA A 171 -20.14 22.67 -18.70
CA ALA A 171 -20.14 22.93 -17.27
C ALA A 171 -19.68 21.69 -16.46
N ALA A 172 -20.15 20.51 -16.85
CA ALA A 172 -19.72 19.25 -16.23
C ALA A 172 -18.22 19.00 -16.38
N ALA A 173 -17.66 19.24 -17.57
CA ALA A 173 -16.24 19.11 -17.84
C ALA A 173 -15.39 20.11 -17.04
N ALA A 174 -15.84 21.35 -16.93
CA ALA A 174 -15.20 22.38 -16.09
C ALA A 174 -15.19 21.96 -14.62
N SER A 175 -16.33 21.53 -14.09
CA SER A 175 -16.47 21.05 -12.71
C SER A 175 -15.57 19.82 -12.45
N TYR A 176 -15.52 18.85 -13.37
CA TYR A 176 -14.63 17.69 -13.23
C TYR A 176 -13.16 18.11 -13.17
N LYS A 177 -12.72 18.98 -14.05
CA LYS A 177 -11.35 19.50 -14.11
C LYS A 177 -10.95 20.24 -12.84
N GLU A 178 -11.85 21.03 -12.28
CA GLU A 178 -11.63 21.78 -11.03
C GLU A 178 -11.52 20.88 -9.80
N ASN A 179 -12.35 19.85 -9.73
CA ASN A 179 -12.43 18.97 -8.55
C ASN A 179 -11.46 17.79 -8.63
N MET A 180 -11.01 17.40 -9.82
CA MET A 180 -10.06 16.31 -10.02
C MET A 180 -8.73 16.59 -9.31
N SER A 181 -8.35 15.73 -8.37
CA SER A 181 -7.14 15.91 -7.58
C SER A 181 -5.92 15.34 -8.31
N GLY A 182 -5.00 16.21 -8.74
CA GLY A 182 -3.71 15.82 -9.32
C GLY A 182 -2.58 15.78 -8.28
N PHE A 183 -1.46 15.13 -8.65
CA PHE A 183 -0.24 15.12 -7.85
C PHE A 183 0.99 14.97 -8.73
N ILE A 184 1.85 15.99 -8.74
CA ILE A 184 3.08 16.09 -9.56
C ILE A 184 2.73 15.94 -11.05
N TRP A 185 2.99 14.79 -11.67
CA TRP A 185 2.65 14.51 -13.08
C TRP A 185 1.34 13.74 -13.24
N VAL A 186 0.83 13.12 -12.17
CA VAL A 186 -0.42 12.34 -12.18
C VAL A 186 -1.59 13.29 -12.23
N LYS A 187 -2.49 13.10 -13.19
CA LYS A 187 -3.63 13.99 -13.41
C LYS A 187 -4.76 13.73 -12.41
N ASN A 188 -5.05 12.46 -12.18
CA ASN A 188 -6.03 12.02 -11.20
C ASN A 188 -5.37 11.02 -10.23
N ILE A 189 -5.14 11.44 -9.00
CA ILE A 189 -4.44 10.63 -8.00
C ILE A 189 -5.23 9.38 -7.57
N TRP A 190 -6.54 9.36 -7.83
CA TRP A 190 -7.41 8.22 -7.54
C TRP A 190 -7.39 7.13 -8.61
N VAL A 191 -6.73 7.39 -9.73
CA VAL A 191 -6.48 6.45 -10.82
C VAL A 191 -4.99 6.06 -10.83
N ALA A 192 -4.66 4.87 -11.35
CA ALA A 192 -3.27 4.41 -11.41
C ALA A 192 -2.40 5.30 -12.32
N ASP A 193 -1.14 5.52 -11.93
CA ASP A 193 -0.12 6.24 -12.74
C ASP A 193 0.34 5.36 -13.90
N THR A 194 -0.47 5.28 -14.93
CA THR A 194 -0.15 4.53 -16.15
C THR A 194 -0.62 5.28 -17.38
N SER A 195 0.01 5.06 -18.55
CA SER A 195 -0.45 5.60 -19.82
C SER A 195 -1.67 4.84 -20.39
N PHE A 196 -1.98 3.64 -19.85
CA PHE A 196 -3.17 2.87 -20.23
C PHE A 196 -4.44 3.42 -19.60
N LYS A 197 -4.33 4.00 -18.40
CA LYS A 197 -5.45 4.62 -17.70
C LYS A 197 -5.58 6.08 -18.12
N LYS A 198 -6.82 6.54 -18.18
CA LYS A 198 -7.15 7.93 -18.50
C LYS A 198 -7.49 8.70 -17.22
N ALA A 199 -7.22 10.00 -17.23
CA ALA A 199 -7.56 10.88 -16.11
C ALA A 199 -9.07 10.90 -15.83
N VAL A 200 -9.88 10.79 -16.90
CA VAL A 200 -11.33 10.54 -16.82
C VAL A 200 -11.52 9.03 -16.98
N PRO A 201 -11.92 8.27 -15.94
CA PRO A 201 -12.21 6.86 -16.05
C PRO A 201 -13.26 6.58 -17.11
N SER A 202 -13.10 5.53 -17.90
CA SER A 202 -14.15 5.06 -18.80
C SER A 202 -15.39 4.58 -17.99
N LYS A 203 -16.53 4.44 -18.65
CA LYS A 203 -17.77 3.94 -17.99
C LYS A 203 -17.51 2.66 -17.21
N SER A 204 -16.88 1.68 -17.84
CA SER A 204 -16.58 0.39 -17.18
C SER A 204 -15.62 0.54 -16.01
N GLU A 205 -14.64 1.45 -16.10
CA GLU A 205 -13.72 1.75 -15.00
C GLU A 205 -14.44 2.48 -13.86
N PHE A 206 -15.29 3.46 -14.17
CA PHE A 206 -16.11 4.15 -13.19
C PHE A 206 -17.00 3.16 -12.41
N GLU A 207 -17.73 2.29 -13.12
CA GLU A 207 -18.56 1.27 -12.51
C GLU A 207 -17.75 0.27 -11.65
N SER A 208 -16.57 -0.14 -12.13
CA SER A 208 -15.66 -1.03 -11.39
C SER A 208 -15.10 -0.37 -10.13
N LEU A 209 -14.77 0.92 -10.20
CA LEU A 209 -14.21 1.66 -9.07
C LEU A 209 -15.26 1.99 -8.02
N THR A 210 -16.43 2.44 -8.44
CA THR A 210 -17.47 2.96 -7.55
C THR A 210 -18.50 1.92 -7.12
N GLY A 211 -18.66 0.86 -7.90
CA GLY A 211 -19.73 -0.13 -7.74
C GLY A 211 -21.12 0.38 -8.21
N ALA A 212 -21.16 1.60 -8.70
CA ALA A 212 -22.39 2.19 -9.24
C ALA A 212 -22.55 1.83 -10.71
N LYS A 213 -23.80 1.81 -11.19
CA LYS A 213 -24.11 1.65 -12.61
C LYS A 213 -24.68 2.94 -13.16
N ILE A 214 -24.22 3.30 -14.35
CA ILE A 214 -24.69 4.46 -15.10
C ILE A 214 -25.09 4.01 -16.51
N ASP A 215 -26.16 4.60 -17.06
CA ASP A 215 -26.54 4.34 -18.45
C ASP A 215 -25.46 4.85 -19.41
N GLU A 216 -25.33 4.20 -20.57
CA GLU A 216 -24.33 4.55 -21.59
C GLU A 216 -24.57 5.96 -22.14
N THR A 217 -25.82 6.31 -22.39
CA THR A 217 -26.22 7.62 -22.91
C THR A 217 -25.89 8.72 -21.90
N ASP A 218 -26.23 8.48 -20.63
CA ASP A 218 -25.98 9.45 -19.54
C ASP A 218 -24.50 9.66 -19.30
N TYR A 219 -23.71 8.57 -19.27
CA TYR A 219 -22.27 8.66 -19.19
C TYR A 219 -21.68 9.47 -20.37
N ASN A 220 -22.15 9.20 -21.60
CA ASN A 220 -21.64 9.89 -22.79
C ASN A 220 -22.03 11.36 -22.79
N ASN A 221 -23.25 11.71 -22.42
CA ASN A 221 -23.71 13.09 -22.31
C ASN A 221 -22.89 13.85 -21.26
N LEU A 222 -22.75 13.30 -20.05
CA LEU A 222 -21.98 13.91 -18.97
C LEU A 222 -20.53 14.16 -19.34
N THR A 223 -19.91 13.20 -20.02
CA THR A 223 -18.47 13.23 -20.33
C THR A 223 -18.14 13.70 -21.74
N ALA A 224 -19.13 14.25 -22.49
CA ALA A 224 -18.95 14.62 -23.89
C ALA A 224 -17.81 15.64 -24.13
N LYS A 225 -17.63 16.59 -23.22
CA LYS A 225 -16.59 17.65 -23.28
C LYS A 225 -15.37 17.35 -22.41
N MET A 226 -15.34 16.24 -21.67
CA MET A 226 -14.18 15.86 -20.86
C MET A 226 -13.07 15.29 -21.75
N ASP A 227 -11.80 15.54 -21.40
CA ASP A 227 -10.65 15.01 -22.12
C ASP A 227 -10.43 13.52 -21.82
N LYS A 228 -11.19 12.67 -22.51
CA LYS A 228 -11.09 11.21 -22.42
C LYS A 228 -9.78 10.64 -22.99
N LYS A 229 -8.99 11.43 -23.71
CA LYS A 229 -7.71 10.99 -24.31
C LYS A 229 -6.54 11.24 -23.36
N GLN A 230 -6.67 12.14 -22.38
CA GLN A 230 -5.61 12.49 -21.46
C GLN A 230 -5.18 11.27 -20.63
N VAL A 231 -3.94 10.81 -20.80
CA VAL A 231 -3.36 9.75 -19.99
C VAL A 231 -3.21 10.20 -18.54
N ASN A 232 -3.40 9.29 -17.58
CA ASN A 232 -3.31 9.63 -16.18
C ASN A 232 -1.88 9.81 -15.69
N GLY A 233 -0.93 9.07 -16.26
CA GLY A 233 0.47 9.15 -15.85
C GLY A 233 1.42 8.39 -16.78
N TYR A 234 2.66 8.19 -16.32
CA TYR A 234 3.79 7.73 -17.12
C TYR A 234 4.52 6.52 -16.51
N PHE A 235 3.90 5.74 -15.64
CA PHE A 235 4.48 4.59 -14.92
C PHE A 235 5.58 4.95 -13.90
N ILE A 236 5.84 6.23 -13.65
CA ILE A 236 6.95 6.64 -12.78
C ILE A 236 6.73 6.19 -11.34
N LEU A 237 5.52 6.40 -10.77
CA LEU A 237 5.23 5.95 -9.41
C LEU A 237 5.30 4.41 -9.25
N PRO A 238 4.70 3.59 -10.13
CA PRO A 238 4.85 2.14 -10.08
C PRO A 238 6.30 1.66 -10.16
N VAL A 239 7.08 2.20 -11.09
CA VAL A 239 8.51 1.86 -11.23
C VAL A 239 9.29 2.25 -9.98
N LEU A 240 9.08 3.47 -9.48
CA LEU A 240 9.73 3.96 -8.25
C LEU A 240 9.35 3.09 -7.04
N CYS A 241 8.08 2.73 -6.91
CA CYS A 241 7.59 1.83 -5.85
C CYS A 241 8.30 0.46 -5.92
N MET A 242 8.40 -0.12 -7.11
CA MET A 242 9.07 -1.41 -7.32
C MET A 242 10.55 -1.34 -6.97
N VAL A 243 11.27 -0.34 -7.46
CA VAL A 243 12.70 -0.13 -7.20
C VAL A 243 12.97 0.07 -5.71
N LEU A 244 12.20 0.93 -5.04
CA LEU A 244 12.36 1.18 -3.61
C LEU A 244 12.01 -0.06 -2.77
N SER A 245 10.99 -0.80 -3.13
CA SER A 245 10.62 -2.06 -2.46
C SER A 245 11.73 -3.11 -2.61
N PHE A 246 12.30 -3.23 -3.81
CA PHE A 246 13.41 -4.12 -4.07
C PHE A 246 14.66 -3.74 -3.28
N LEU A 247 15.00 -2.45 -3.27
CA LEU A 247 16.14 -1.91 -2.51
C LEU A 247 15.97 -2.15 -1.00
N SER A 248 14.77 -1.93 -0.47
CA SER A 248 14.44 -2.20 0.94
C SER A 248 14.63 -3.67 1.29
N GLN A 249 14.14 -4.59 0.46
CA GLN A 249 14.31 -6.03 0.67
C GLN A 249 15.77 -6.48 0.58
N TRP A 250 16.51 -5.98 -0.41
CA TRP A 250 17.92 -6.28 -0.58
C TRP A 250 18.75 -5.83 0.64
N LEU A 251 18.48 -4.60 1.15
CA LEU A 251 19.14 -4.08 2.32
C LEU A 251 18.85 -4.94 3.56
N MET A 252 17.58 -5.31 3.75
CA MET A 252 17.14 -6.15 4.86
C MET A 252 17.82 -7.52 4.85
N GLN A 253 17.96 -8.14 3.67
CA GLN A 253 18.67 -9.42 3.50
C GLN A 253 20.15 -9.32 3.87
N ARG A 254 20.82 -8.24 3.47
CA ARG A 254 22.22 -8.01 3.84
C ARG A 254 22.41 -7.89 5.35
N MET A 255 21.47 -7.23 6.02
CA MET A 255 21.51 -7.02 7.46
C MET A 255 21.21 -8.29 8.26
N GLN A 256 20.47 -9.26 7.69
CA GLN A 256 20.06 -10.52 8.32
C GLN A 256 20.84 -11.74 7.78
N LYS A 257 22.02 -11.57 7.22
CA LYS A 257 22.79 -12.60 6.53
C LYS A 257 22.93 -13.92 7.34
N THR A 258 23.33 -13.83 8.60
CA THR A 258 23.50 -15.01 9.47
C THR A 258 22.19 -15.77 9.70
N GLN A 259 21.09 -15.05 9.86
CA GLN A 259 19.76 -15.62 10.04
C GLN A 259 19.31 -16.35 8.76
N ASN A 260 19.54 -15.73 7.62
CA ASN A 260 19.23 -16.31 6.30
C ASN A 260 20.06 -17.58 6.03
N GLU A 261 21.34 -17.60 6.41
CA GLU A 261 22.22 -18.78 6.28
C GLU A 261 21.70 -19.96 7.08
N VAL A 262 21.27 -19.76 8.33
CA VAL A 262 20.75 -20.86 9.16
C VAL A 262 19.39 -21.33 8.66
N GLN A 263 18.49 -20.45 8.27
CA GLN A 263 17.20 -20.82 7.68
C GLN A 263 17.37 -21.57 6.34
N ALA A 264 18.41 -21.23 5.58
CA ALA A 264 18.77 -21.97 4.38
C ALA A 264 19.20 -23.41 4.69
N MET A 265 19.81 -23.64 5.87
CA MET A 265 20.19 -24.99 6.31
C MET A 265 18.97 -25.85 6.65
N ASP A 266 17.87 -25.25 7.07
CA ASP A 266 16.61 -25.93 7.40
C ASP A 266 15.72 -26.24 6.19
N GLY A 267 16.22 -26.07 4.96
CA GLY A 267 15.46 -26.30 3.73
C GLY A 267 14.51 -25.17 3.33
N GLN A 268 14.46 -24.07 4.07
CA GLN A 268 13.58 -22.92 3.80
C GLN A 268 14.20 -21.89 2.84
N ALA A 269 15.39 -22.14 2.31
CA ALA A 269 16.09 -21.22 1.42
C ALA A 269 15.29 -20.86 0.16
N ALA A 270 14.59 -21.83 -0.44
CA ALA A 270 13.79 -21.62 -1.63
C ALA A 270 12.60 -20.70 -1.34
N THR A 271 11.90 -20.94 -0.24
CA THR A 271 10.75 -20.10 0.20
C THR A 271 11.20 -18.68 0.48
N MET A 272 12.35 -18.47 1.11
CA MET A 272 12.88 -17.14 1.38
C MET A 272 13.29 -16.40 0.10
N LYS A 273 13.97 -17.06 -0.82
CA LYS A 273 14.32 -16.49 -2.13
C LYS A 273 13.06 -16.10 -2.90
N MET A 274 12.07 -16.99 -2.94
CA MET A 274 10.79 -16.75 -3.60
C MET A 274 10.08 -15.53 -2.99
N MET A 275 9.98 -15.45 -1.67
CA MET A 275 9.33 -14.33 -0.98
C MET A 275 10.05 -13.00 -1.24
N ASN A 276 11.37 -13.00 -1.31
CA ASN A 276 12.19 -11.81 -1.56
C ASN A 276 12.06 -11.25 -2.98
N VAL A 277 11.68 -12.08 -3.95
CA VAL A 277 11.47 -11.69 -5.35
C VAL A 277 9.99 -11.40 -5.62
N ILE A 278 9.10 -12.28 -5.13
CA ILE A 278 7.66 -12.15 -5.39
C ILE A 278 7.06 -10.90 -4.73
N MET A 279 7.47 -10.57 -3.50
CA MET A 279 6.92 -9.41 -2.80
C MET A 279 7.10 -8.06 -3.54
N PRO A 280 8.32 -7.68 -4.00
CA PRO A 280 8.48 -6.46 -4.78
C PRO A 280 7.71 -6.45 -6.10
N ILE A 281 7.65 -7.60 -6.79
CA ILE A 281 6.86 -7.75 -8.02
C ILE A 281 5.38 -7.55 -7.74
N MET A 282 4.87 -8.16 -6.67
CA MET A 282 3.47 -8.01 -6.24
C MET A 282 3.16 -6.53 -5.93
N PHE A 283 4.04 -5.81 -5.24
CA PHE A 283 3.87 -4.38 -5.00
C PHE A 283 3.87 -3.56 -6.31
N GLY A 284 4.69 -3.95 -7.30
CA GLY A 284 4.64 -3.37 -8.63
C GLY A 284 3.29 -3.58 -9.32
N ILE A 285 2.75 -4.80 -9.27
CA ILE A 285 1.42 -5.12 -9.83
C ILE A 285 0.33 -4.32 -9.12
N PHE A 286 0.38 -4.20 -7.80
CA PHE A 286 -0.56 -3.35 -7.08
C PHE A 286 -0.45 -1.87 -7.48
N ALA A 287 0.77 -1.36 -7.63
CA ALA A 287 1.00 0.02 -8.05
C ALA A 287 0.46 0.32 -9.47
N LEU A 288 0.46 -0.68 -10.35
CA LEU A 288 -0.11 -0.58 -11.70
C LEU A 288 -1.64 -0.70 -11.72
N SER A 289 -2.22 -1.38 -10.74
CA SER A 289 -3.65 -1.73 -10.73
C SER A 289 -4.50 -0.80 -9.87
N TYR A 290 -3.91 -0.19 -8.86
CA TYR A 290 -4.62 0.63 -7.87
C TYR A 290 -4.26 2.11 -7.99
N SER A 291 -4.94 2.96 -7.21
CA SER A 291 -4.79 4.41 -7.26
C SER A 291 -3.35 4.87 -7.02
N SER A 292 -2.97 5.96 -7.68
CA SER A 292 -1.67 6.62 -7.46
C SER A 292 -1.50 7.08 -6.00
N ALA A 293 -2.58 7.44 -5.31
CA ALA A 293 -2.56 7.76 -3.88
C ALA A 293 -2.04 6.58 -3.04
N PHE A 294 -2.51 5.36 -3.33
CA PHE A 294 -2.00 4.17 -2.66
C PHE A 294 -0.54 3.87 -3.02
N THR A 295 -0.15 4.12 -4.27
CA THR A 295 1.25 3.97 -4.71
C THR A 295 2.17 4.97 -3.99
N VAL A 296 1.76 6.22 -3.82
CA VAL A 296 2.48 7.22 -3.01
C VAL A 296 2.61 6.74 -1.56
N TYR A 297 1.53 6.22 -0.96
CA TYR A 297 1.60 5.60 0.37
C TYR A 297 2.65 4.49 0.43
N MET A 298 2.69 3.58 -0.54
CA MET A 298 3.67 2.49 -0.58
C MET A 298 5.11 3.00 -0.68
N ILE A 299 5.36 4.02 -1.51
CA ILE A 299 6.67 4.66 -1.68
C ILE A 299 7.13 5.26 -0.36
N VAL A 300 6.33 6.11 0.26
CA VAL A 300 6.66 6.77 1.54
C VAL A 300 6.84 5.73 2.66
N SER A 301 5.97 4.73 2.69
CA SER A 301 6.06 3.60 3.64
C SER A 301 7.36 2.80 3.48
N SER A 302 7.81 2.55 2.24
CA SER A 302 9.06 1.85 1.94
C SER A 302 10.28 2.67 2.34
N LEU A 303 10.28 3.97 2.04
CA LEU A 303 11.34 4.89 2.46
C LEU A 303 11.46 4.96 3.98
N TYR A 304 10.35 5.19 4.68
CA TYR A 304 10.32 5.20 6.14
C TYR A 304 10.83 3.88 6.72
N SER A 305 10.33 2.75 6.22
CA SER A 305 10.74 1.42 6.71
C SER A 305 12.23 1.17 6.48
N THR A 306 12.80 1.63 5.37
CA THR A 306 14.22 1.52 5.07
C THR A 306 15.05 2.34 6.06
N LEU A 307 14.71 3.62 6.24
CA LEU A 307 15.39 4.51 7.18
C LEU A 307 15.27 4.01 8.63
N SER A 308 14.06 3.65 9.05
CA SER A 308 13.81 3.05 10.36
C SER A 308 14.60 1.76 10.57
N THR A 309 14.73 0.92 9.54
CA THR A 309 15.52 -0.31 9.59
C THR A 309 16.99 -0.01 9.84
N LEU A 310 17.57 0.93 9.12
CA LEU A 310 18.97 1.33 9.30
C LEU A 310 19.22 1.85 10.70
N LEU A 311 18.41 2.80 11.16
CA LEU A 311 18.55 3.45 12.46
C LEU A 311 18.35 2.45 13.62
N LEU A 312 17.25 1.72 13.61
CA LEU A 312 16.94 0.78 14.68
C LEU A 312 17.91 -0.41 14.70
N ASN A 313 18.36 -0.89 13.53
CA ASN A 313 19.37 -1.92 13.50
C ASN A 313 20.69 -1.47 14.12
N TRP A 314 21.14 -0.24 13.83
CA TRP A 314 22.33 0.33 14.43
C TRP A 314 22.21 0.45 15.97
N ILE A 315 21.08 1.01 16.46
CA ILE A 315 20.80 1.13 17.89
C ILE A 315 20.75 -0.25 18.56
N MET A 316 19.96 -1.17 17.99
CA MET A 316 19.76 -2.50 18.58
C MET A 316 21.05 -3.34 18.58
N THR A 317 21.90 -3.19 17.57
CA THR A 317 23.21 -3.86 17.56
C THR A 317 24.04 -3.42 18.75
N LYS A 318 24.17 -2.10 18.99
CA LYS A 318 24.92 -1.59 20.15
C LYS A 318 24.34 -2.05 21.49
N VAL A 319 23.00 -2.03 21.62
CA VAL A 319 22.33 -2.48 22.87
C VAL A 319 22.57 -3.96 23.12
N MET A 320 22.44 -4.78 22.06
CA MET A 320 22.59 -6.22 22.20
C MET A 320 24.05 -6.65 22.38
N GLU A 321 25.01 -5.99 21.74
CA GLU A 321 26.43 -6.22 21.98
C GLU A 321 26.80 -5.93 23.45
N LYS A 322 26.30 -4.86 24.04
CA LYS A 322 26.49 -4.55 25.45
C LYS A 322 25.86 -5.63 26.37
N LYS A 323 24.67 -6.12 26.01
CA LYS A 323 23.92 -7.10 26.83
C LYS A 323 24.46 -8.52 26.72
N TYR A 324 24.84 -8.97 25.54
CA TYR A 324 25.22 -10.36 25.25
C TYR A 324 26.71 -10.55 25.00
N GLY A 325 27.46 -9.49 24.65
CA GLY A 325 28.91 -9.54 24.47
C GLY A 325 29.64 -9.91 25.76
N ASN A 326 29.22 -9.37 26.91
CA ASN A 326 29.78 -9.71 28.20
C ASN A 326 29.51 -11.18 28.61
N GLN A 327 28.37 -11.74 28.23
CA GLN A 327 28.06 -13.17 28.51
C GLN A 327 28.93 -14.15 27.71
N GLN A 328 29.44 -13.76 26.54
CA GLN A 328 30.41 -14.56 25.78
C GLN A 328 31.79 -14.53 26.44
N ALA A 329 32.23 -13.38 26.92
CA ALA A 329 33.50 -13.23 27.64
C ALA A 329 33.53 -14.08 28.93
N GLU A 330 32.46 -14.04 29.76
CA GLU A 330 32.35 -14.86 30.98
C GLU A 330 32.39 -16.38 30.71
N LYS A 331 31.67 -16.86 29.67
CA LYS A 331 31.66 -18.31 29.35
C LYS A 331 32.99 -18.80 28.77
N THR A 332 33.75 -17.92 28.13
CA THR A 332 35.08 -18.28 27.62
C THR A 332 36.13 -18.37 28.74
N VAL A 333 35.95 -17.59 29.81
CA VAL A 333 36.82 -17.64 31.00
C VAL A 333 36.53 -18.86 31.87
N VAL A 334 35.26 -19.29 31.96
CA VAL A 334 34.84 -20.45 32.78
C VAL A 334 35.21 -21.81 32.13
N ASN A 335 35.43 -21.83 30.80
CA ASN A 335 35.82 -23.04 30.05
C ASN A 335 37.35 -23.13 29.77
N ARG A 336 38.17 -22.30 30.39
CA ARG A 336 39.63 -22.42 30.50
C ARG A 336 39.99 -22.91 31.92
#